data_c4c95316a4fc3366544a1f2951d81297
#
_entry.id   c4c95316a4fc3366544a1f2951d81297
#
_cell.length_a   1.000
_cell.length_b   1.000
_cell.length_c   1.000
_cell.angle_alpha   90.00
_cell.angle_beta   90.00
_cell.angle_gamma   90.00
#
_symmetry.space_group_name_H-M   'P 1'
#
loop_
_entity.id
_entity.type
_entity.pdbx_description
1 polymer ?
#
loop_
_entity_poly.entity_id
_entity_poly.type
_entity_poly.pdbx_seq_one_letter_code
_entity_poly.pdbx_strand_id
1 'polypeptide(L)'
;GYHPHPIISIVLPLPVGQSSDCELLDFEVTQDTDGSGIAEKLNTGMPSGLRVLDCYPATRPVRDLAFLRADVTFEYDNGAPADAAEAITALLRRPELVIQKRTKRKDLADVDIAPMIKEVSFTAGEGACTGTVTVQAQNPGLNPQLLEKAIARYLPELAPDFTRIRRRGLLDAD
;
A
#
# COMPACT_ATOMS: atom_id res chain seq x y z
N GLY A 1 28.53 0.40 -28.25
CA GLY A 1 28.09 -0.92 -27.85
C GLY A 1 26.68 -0.86 -27.31
N TYR A 2 25.80 -1.65 -27.91
CA TYR A 2 24.43 -1.78 -27.44
C TYR A 2 24.43 -2.68 -26.20
N HIS A 3 24.11 -2.12 -25.03
CA HIS A 3 23.92 -2.91 -23.82
C HIS A 3 22.41 -3.16 -23.68
N PRO A 4 21.92 -4.39 -23.94
CA PRO A 4 20.54 -4.72 -23.72
C PRO A 4 20.25 -4.66 -22.19
N HIS A 5 19.36 -3.75 -21.78
CA HIS A 5 18.87 -3.72 -20.41
C HIS A 5 17.66 -4.65 -20.31
N PRO A 6 17.53 -5.42 -19.21
CA PRO A 6 16.29 -6.18 -18.98
C PRO A 6 15.09 -5.23 -18.87
N ILE A 7 13.99 -5.60 -19.52
CA ILE A 7 12.74 -4.88 -19.40
C ILE A 7 12.05 -5.38 -18.14
N ILE A 8 12.06 -4.54 -17.11
CA ILE A 8 11.51 -4.87 -15.78
C ILE A 8 10.67 -3.70 -15.30
N SER A 9 9.49 -3.99 -14.80
CA SER A 9 8.59 -3.03 -14.17
C SER A 9 8.15 -3.50 -12.79
N ILE A 10 8.40 -2.69 -11.77
CA ILE A 10 7.89 -2.94 -10.42
C ILE A 10 6.56 -2.22 -10.28
N VAL A 11 5.51 -2.98 -9.99
CA VAL A 11 4.17 -2.47 -9.81
C VAL A 11 4.01 -1.93 -8.39
N LEU A 12 3.71 -0.64 -8.24
CA LEU A 12 3.56 0.01 -6.92
C LEU A 12 4.76 -0.24 -6.00
N PRO A 13 5.95 0.29 -6.27
CA PRO A 13 7.13 0.05 -5.45
C PRO A 13 6.83 0.15 -3.96
N LEU A 14 7.27 -0.83 -3.16
CA LEU A 14 7.02 -0.90 -1.73
C LEU A 14 7.79 0.21 -1.02
N PRO A 15 7.14 1.11 -0.26
CA PRO A 15 7.83 2.11 0.53
C PRO A 15 8.65 1.51 1.67
N VAL A 16 9.75 2.16 2.02
CA VAL A 16 10.54 1.79 3.21
C VAL A 16 9.66 1.86 4.46
N GLY A 17 9.78 0.87 5.33
CA GLY A 17 9.01 0.76 6.57
C GLY A 17 7.67 0.04 6.43
N GLN A 18 7.31 -0.41 5.22
CA GLN A 18 6.13 -1.25 4.99
C GLN A 18 6.53 -2.69 4.67
N SER A 19 5.65 -3.64 4.98
CA SER A 19 5.75 -5.04 4.56
C SER A 19 4.66 -5.39 3.55
N SER A 20 4.86 -6.48 2.80
CA SER A 20 3.91 -6.90 1.78
C SER A 20 3.90 -8.40 1.57
N ASP A 21 2.73 -8.94 1.24
CA ASP A 21 2.52 -10.32 0.83
C ASP A 21 2.18 -10.43 -0.67
N CYS A 22 2.19 -9.32 -1.43
CA CYS A 22 1.53 -9.26 -2.73
C CYS A 22 2.23 -8.38 -3.78
N GLU A 23 3.55 -8.21 -3.70
CA GLU A 23 4.26 -7.41 -4.69
C GLU A 23 4.28 -8.08 -6.07
N LEU A 24 4.17 -7.27 -7.13
CA LEU A 24 4.25 -7.71 -8.51
C LEU A 24 5.46 -7.11 -9.20
N LEU A 25 6.19 -7.96 -9.91
CA LEU A 25 7.26 -7.60 -10.81
C LEU A 25 6.90 -8.14 -12.21
N ASP A 26 6.80 -7.25 -13.18
CA ASP A 26 6.59 -7.59 -14.57
C ASP A 26 7.92 -7.53 -15.33
N PHE A 27 8.23 -8.53 -16.15
CA PHE A 27 9.46 -8.60 -16.92
C PHE A 27 9.29 -9.39 -18.21
N GLU A 28 10.14 -9.12 -19.19
CA GLU A 28 10.13 -9.80 -20.46
C GLU A 28 11.21 -10.88 -20.51
N VAL A 29 10.88 -11.99 -21.15
CA VAL A 29 11.79 -13.09 -21.46
C VAL A 29 11.93 -13.28 -22.96
N THR A 30 13.08 -13.78 -23.41
CA THR A 30 13.38 -13.94 -24.85
C THR A 30 12.81 -15.23 -25.46
N GLN A 31 12.34 -16.15 -24.62
CA GLN A 31 11.78 -17.44 -25.03
C GLN A 31 10.40 -17.62 -24.42
N ASP A 32 9.50 -18.22 -25.20
CA ASP A 32 8.21 -18.61 -24.68
C ASP A 32 8.38 -19.59 -23.50
N THR A 33 7.69 -19.30 -22.41
CA THR A 33 7.66 -20.11 -21.21
C THR A 33 6.33 -19.94 -20.47
N ASP A 34 5.92 -20.98 -19.81
CA ASP A 34 4.78 -20.95 -18.88
C ASP A 34 5.14 -20.39 -17.49
N GLY A 35 6.40 -19.96 -17.30
CA GLY A 35 6.91 -19.48 -16.03
C GLY A 35 7.46 -20.57 -15.11
N SER A 36 7.30 -21.85 -15.48
CA SER A 36 7.73 -22.98 -14.67
C SER A 36 9.24 -22.92 -14.36
N GLY A 37 9.60 -23.11 -13.09
CA GLY A 37 10.98 -23.11 -12.60
C GLY A 37 11.65 -21.73 -12.52
N ILE A 38 11.00 -20.65 -12.99
CA ILE A 38 11.58 -19.30 -12.90
C ILE A 38 11.59 -18.82 -11.46
N ALA A 39 10.51 -19.06 -10.70
CA ALA A 39 10.43 -18.67 -9.30
C ALA A 39 11.55 -19.32 -8.46
N GLU A 40 11.82 -20.60 -8.64
CA GLU A 40 12.92 -21.30 -7.95
C GLU A 40 14.27 -20.69 -8.31
N LYS A 41 14.54 -20.44 -9.60
CA LYS A 41 15.80 -19.82 -10.05
C LYS A 41 16.00 -18.44 -9.44
N LEU A 42 14.96 -17.59 -9.44
CA LEU A 42 15.03 -16.27 -8.84
C LEU A 42 15.29 -16.35 -7.34
N ASN A 43 14.64 -17.27 -6.63
CA ASN A 43 14.80 -17.44 -5.19
C ASN A 43 16.23 -17.84 -4.77
N THR A 44 17.04 -18.44 -5.66
CA THR A 44 18.44 -18.72 -5.34
C THR A 44 19.29 -17.47 -5.12
N GLY A 45 18.88 -16.34 -5.72
CA GLY A 45 19.58 -15.05 -5.60
C GLY A 45 18.88 -14.01 -4.74
N MET A 46 17.70 -14.33 -4.17
CA MET A 46 16.95 -13.38 -3.37
C MET A 46 17.55 -13.17 -1.97
N PRO A 47 17.60 -11.93 -1.47
CA PRO A 47 18.02 -11.67 -0.11
C PRO A 47 16.99 -12.21 0.91
N SER A 48 17.46 -12.40 2.16
CA SER A 48 16.57 -12.77 3.27
C SER A 48 15.42 -11.77 3.40
N GLY A 49 14.19 -12.29 3.57
CA GLY A 49 12.97 -11.49 3.69
C GLY A 49 12.29 -11.16 2.36
N LEU A 50 12.88 -11.51 1.21
CA LEU A 50 12.25 -11.38 -0.10
C LEU A 50 12.15 -12.76 -0.77
N ARG A 51 10.94 -13.14 -1.19
CA ARG A 51 10.69 -14.42 -1.83
C ARG A 51 9.74 -14.26 -3.02
N VAL A 52 10.10 -14.85 -4.14
CA VAL A 52 9.20 -15.04 -5.29
C VAL A 52 8.26 -16.19 -4.96
N LEU A 53 6.97 -15.92 -4.96
CA LEU A 53 5.94 -16.91 -4.64
C LEU A 53 5.55 -17.72 -5.88
N ASP A 54 5.41 -17.03 -7.02
CA ASP A 54 4.97 -17.62 -8.27
C ASP A 54 5.52 -16.82 -9.46
N CYS A 55 5.50 -17.44 -10.66
CA CYS A 55 5.83 -16.80 -11.92
C CYS A 55 4.94 -17.39 -13.01
N TYR A 56 4.20 -16.53 -13.70
CA TYR A 56 3.23 -16.93 -14.72
C TYR A 56 3.19 -15.90 -15.86
N PRO A 57 2.75 -16.29 -17.07
CA PRO A 57 2.54 -15.35 -18.15
C PRO A 57 1.53 -14.27 -17.79
N ALA A 58 1.88 -13.01 -18.04
CA ALA A 58 0.99 -11.89 -17.76
C ALA A 58 -0.25 -11.97 -18.68
N THR A 59 -1.43 -12.07 -18.08
CA THR A 59 -2.72 -12.12 -18.79
C THR A 59 -3.42 -10.77 -18.82
N ARG A 60 -2.99 -9.83 -17.96
CA ARG A 60 -3.55 -8.48 -17.84
C ARG A 60 -2.45 -7.44 -17.75
N PRO A 61 -2.65 -6.26 -18.32
CA PRO A 61 -1.69 -5.17 -18.18
C PRO A 61 -1.74 -4.61 -16.73
N VAL A 62 -0.58 -4.23 -16.22
CA VAL A 62 -0.41 -3.62 -14.89
C VAL A 62 -1.30 -2.38 -14.66
N ARG A 63 -1.62 -1.65 -15.74
CA ARG A 63 -2.49 -0.47 -15.68
C ARG A 63 -3.93 -0.76 -15.23
N ASP A 64 -4.38 -2.02 -15.30
CA ASP A 64 -5.73 -2.43 -14.91
C ASP A 64 -5.86 -2.58 -13.38
N LEU A 65 -4.72 -2.59 -12.67
CA LEU A 65 -4.70 -2.58 -11.22
C LEU A 65 -5.39 -1.33 -10.66
N ALA A 66 -6.46 -1.52 -9.89
CA ALA A 66 -7.29 -0.44 -9.39
C ALA A 66 -7.06 -0.14 -7.91
N PHE A 67 -6.95 -1.18 -7.07
CA PHE A 67 -6.92 -1.01 -5.63
C PHE A 67 -5.80 -1.78 -4.95
N LEU A 68 -5.38 -1.24 -3.82
CA LEU A 68 -4.48 -1.86 -2.86
C LEU A 68 -5.25 -2.12 -1.56
N ARG A 69 -5.28 -3.37 -1.10
CA ARG A 69 -5.75 -3.74 0.24
C ARG A 69 -4.55 -3.87 1.18
N ALA A 70 -4.64 -3.24 2.34
CA ALA A 70 -3.59 -3.28 3.36
C ALA A 70 -4.19 -3.38 4.76
N ASP A 71 -3.48 -4.10 5.64
CA ASP A 71 -3.68 -3.98 7.07
C ASP A 71 -2.90 -2.76 7.56
N VAL A 72 -3.53 -1.98 8.42
CA VAL A 72 -2.94 -0.80 9.05
C VAL A 72 -3.12 -0.92 10.56
N THR A 73 -2.03 -0.73 11.29
CA THR A 73 -2.03 -0.70 12.74
C THR A 73 -1.51 0.66 13.20
N PHE A 74 -2.32 1.37 13.95
CA PHE A 74 -1.96 2.60 14.65
C PHE A 74 -1.60 2.23 16.10
N GLU A 75 -0.35 2.40 16.45
CA GLU A 75 0.20 2.05 17.78
C GLU A 75 0.28 3.29 18.66
N TYR A 76 0.01 3.12 19.96
CA TYR A 76 -0.02 4.18 20.97
C TYR A 76 0.79 3.75 22.18
N ASP A 77 1.83 4.49 22.50
CA ASP A 77 2.75 4.18 23.61
C ASP A 77 2.06 4.17 24.99
N ASN A 78 1.00 4.99 25.13
CA ASN A 78 0.24 5.12 26.37
C ASN A 78 -1.12 4.39 26.35
N GLY A 79 -1.30 3.47 25.39
CA GLY A 79 -2.56 2.78 25.17
C GLY A 79 -3.47 3.51 24.18
N ALA A 80 -4.21 2.76 23.38
CA ALA A 80 -5.15 3.32 22.42
C ALA A 80 -6.34 3.96 23.16
N PRO A 81 -6.74 5.21 22.80
CA PRO A 81 -7.99 5.79 23.31
C PRO A 81 -9.19 4.90 22.99
N ALA A 82 -10.13 4.80 23.93
CA ALA A 82 -11.24 3.83 23.87
C ALA A 82 -12.12 3.97 22.62
N ASP A 83 -12.29 5.19 22.10
CA ASP A 83 -13.11 5.54 20.94
C ASP A 83 -12.30 5.70 19.65
N ALA A 84 -10.96 5.49 19.71
CA ALA A 84 -10.07 5.77 18.58
C ALA A 84 -10.46 5.00 17.31
N ALA A 85 -10.79 3.71 17.41
CA ALA A 85 -11.14 2.90 16.25
C ALA A 85 -12.42 3.39 15.57
N GLU A 86 -13.44 3.75 16.33
CA GLU A 86 -14.71 4.29 15.82
C GLU A 86 -14.50 5.67 15.20
N ALA A 87 -13.83 6.56 15.92
CA ALA A 87 -13.57 7.93 15.46
C ALA A 87 -12.69 7.96 14.19
N ILE A 88 -11.64 7.15 14.12
CA ILE A 88 -10.78 7.02 12.94
C ILE A 88 -11.58 6.45 11.76
N THR A 89 -12.38 5.40 11.98
CA THR A 89 -13.24 4.83 10.93
C THR A 89 -14.22 5.87 10.40
N ALA A 90 -14.86 6.63 11.27
CA ALA A 90 -15.79 7.69 10.89
C ALA A 90 -15.08 8.83 10.13
N LEU A 91 -13.90 9.25 10.58
CA LEU A 91 -13.08 10.24 9.89
C LEU A 91 -12.76 9.81 8.45
N LEU A 92 -12.25 8.59 8.28
CA LEU A 92 -11.78 8.10 6.98
C LEU A 92 -12.93 7.76 6.00
N ARG A 93 -14.18 7.77 6.47
CA ARG A 93 -15.40 7.64 5.65
C ARG A 93 -16.05 8.97 5.27
N ARG A 94 -15.43 10.10 5.63
CA ARG A 94 -15.96 11.42 5.25
C ARG A 94 -15.98 11.59 3.73
N PRO A 95 -16.94 12.32 3.17
CA PRO A 95 -17.01 12.59 1.73
C PRO A 95 -15.88 13.52 1.24
N GLU A 96 -15.26 14.25 2.15
CA GLU A 96 -14.11 15.12 1.90
C GLU A 96 -13.08 14.94 3.01
N LEU A 97 -11.81 14.75 2.63
CA LEU A 97 -10.71 14.51 3.56
C LEU A 97 -9.41 15.11 3.00
N VAL A 98 -9.21 16.39 3.22
CA VAL A 98 -8.09 17.14 2.68
C VAL A 98 -6.87 17.00 3.57
N ILE A 99 -5.74 16.59 2.98
CA ILE A 99 -4.43 16.55 3.64
C ILE A 99 -3.40 17.36 2.86
N GLN A 100 -2.31 17.76 3.55
CA GLN A 100 -1.16 18.35 2.87
C GLN A 100 -0.18 17.27 2.42
N LYS A 101 0.16 17.28 1.14
CA LYS A 101 1.12 16.37 0.53
C LYS A 101 2.22 17.15 -0.17
N ARG A 102 3.47 16.70 -0.04
CA ARG A 102 4.57 17.24 -0.85
C ARG A 102 4.42 16.80 -2.30
N THR A 103 4.45 17.73 -3.21
CA THR A 103 4.48 17.49 -4.65
C THR A 103 5.87 17.03 -5.10
N LYS A 104 5.98 16.59 -6.37
CA LYS A 104 7.28 16.28 -7.00
C LYS A 104 8.22 17.50 -7.02
N ARG A 105 7.68 18.73 -6.99
CA ARG A 105 8.45 19.99 -6.92
C ARG A 105 8.80 20.42 -5.49
N LYS A 106 8.53 19.56 -4.51
CA LYS A 106 8.74 19.79 -3.06
C LYS A 106 7.83 20.86 -2.43
N ASP A 107 6.88 21.41 -3.16
CA ASP A 107 5.86 22.31 -2.62
C ASP A 107 4.80 21.52 -1.85
N LEU A 108 4.12 22.18 -0.91
CA LEU A 108 2.95 21.61 -0.24
C LEU A 108 1.70 21.88 -1.08
N ALA A 109 0.90 20.85 -1.30
CA ALA A 109 -0.39 20.97 -1.94
C ALA A 109 -1.45 20.30 -1.11
N ASP A 110 -2.64 20.90 -1.06
CA ASP A 110 -3.82 20.29 -0.48
C ASP A 110 -4.38 19.25 -1.45
N VAL A 111 -4.65 18.05 -0.93
CA VAL A 111 -5.18 16.93 -1.71
C VAL A 111 -6.32 16.32 -0.94
N ASP A 112 -7.49 16.21 -1.56
CA ASP A 112 -8.59 15.42 -1.02
C ASP A 112 -8.33 13.94 -1.28
N ILE A 113 -8.19 13.15 -0.21
CA ILE A 113 -7.93 11.71 -0.28
C ILE A 113 -9.19 10.87 -0.12
N ALA A 114 -10.34 11.46 0.24
CA ALA A 114 -11.59 10.73 0.44
C ALA A 114 -12.00 9.90 -0.79
N PRO A 115 -11.93 10.43 -2.04
CA PRO A 115 -12.29 9.65 -3.23
C PRO A 115 -11.37 8.44 -3.49
N MET A 116 -10.17 8.43 -2.87
CA MET A 116 -9.21 7.34 -3.03
C MET A 116 -9.34 6.24 -1.97
N ILE A 117 -10.23 6.40 -0.99
CA ILE A 117 -10.51 5.40 0.05
C ILE A 117 -11.80 4.67 -0.33
N LYS A 118 -11.69 3.39 -0.71
CA LYS A 118 -12.85 2.57 -1.11
C LYS A 118 -13.53 1.93 0.10
N GLU A 119 -12.71 1.35 0.99
CA GLU A 119 -13.20 0.65 2.18
C GLU A 119 -12.27 0.91 3.35
N VAL A 120 -12.84 1.02 4.53
CA VAL A 120 -12.08 1.19 5.76
C VAL A 120 -12.85 0.64 6.95
N SER A 121 -12.15 -0.09 7.81
CA SER A 121 -12.68 -0.61 9.06
C SER A 121 -11.54 -0.77 10.06
N PHE A 122 -11.71 -0.21 11.25
CA PHE A 122 -10.78 -0.34 12.36
C PHE A 122 -11.48 -0.93 13.58
N THR A 123 -10.71 -1.67 14.36
CA THR A 123 -11.11 -2.22 15.66
C THR A 123 -10.06 -1.82 16.70
N ALA A 124 -10.53 -1.58 17.92
CA ALA A 124 -9.65 -1.28 19.06
C ALA A 124 -9.02 -2.58 19.57
N GLY A 125 -7.77 -2.49 19.97
CA GLY A 125 -7.02 -3.51 20.68
C GLY A 125 -6.22 -2.90 21.81
N GLU A 126 -5.52 -3.73 22.58
CA GLU A 126 -4.64 -3.28 23.65
C GLU A 126 -3.45 -2.52 23.04
N GLY A 127 -3.36 -1.22 23.30
CA GLY A 127 -2.27 -0.36 22.81
C GLY A 127 -2.31 0.00 21.32
N ALA A 128 -3.30 -0.45 20.56
CA ALA A 128 -3.35 -0.21 19.13
C ALA A 128 -4.79 -0.19 18.57
N CYS A 129 -4.95 0.50 17.44
CA CYS A 129 -6.11 0.33 16.57
C CYS A 129 -5.65 -0.38 15.29
N THR A 130 -6.23 -1.54 15.01
CA THR A 130 -5.89 -2.34 13.83
C THR A 130 -7.07 -2.37 12.88
N GLY A 131 -6.79 -2.23 11.59
CA GLY A 131 -7.85 -2.24 10.60
C GLY A 131 -7.38 -2.65 9.22
N THR A 132 -8.34 -2.82 8.33
CA THR A 132 -8.10 -3.05 6.91
C THR A 132 -8.59 -1.86 6.11
N VAL A 133 -7.78 -1.43 5.15
CA VAL A 133 -8.12 -0.38 4.21
C VAL A 133 -7.99 -0.89 2.78
N THR A 134 -8.91 -0.46 1.92
CA THR A 134 -8.81 -0.63 0.47
C THR A 134 -8.73 0.77 -0.14
N VAL A 135 -7.62 1.05 -0.79
CA VAL A 135 -7.34 2.37 -1.35
C VAL A 135 -7.02 2.28 -2.82
N GLN A 136 -7.20 3.38 -3.55
CA GLN A 136 -6.83 3.48 -4.96
C GLN A 136 -5.32 3.26 -5.13
N ALA A 137 -4.97 2.33 -6.02
CA ALA A 137 -3.59 1.91 -6.21
C ALA A 137 -2.79 2.89 -7.07
N GLN A 138 -3.42 3.45 -8.12
CA GLN A 138 -2.75 4.30 -9.12
C GLN A 138 -3.73 5.27 -9.79
N ASN A 139 -3.21 6.33 -10.39
CA ASN A 139 -3.86 7.30 -11.28
C ASN A 139 -5.08 8.08 -10.70
N PRO A 140 -4.98 8.75 -9.56
CA PRO A 140 -3.87 8.84 -8.60
C PRO A 140 -3.92 7.71 -7.58
N GLY A 141 -2.73 7.28 -7.06
CA GLY A 141 -2.66 6.31 -5.98
C GLY A 141 -2.57 6.96 -4.60
N LEU A 142 -3.11 6.28 -3.59
CA LEU A 142 -3.00 6.66 -2.19
C LEU A 142 -2.08 5.68 -1.45
N ASN A 143 -0.97 6.17 -0.92
CA ASN A 143 -0.18 5.40 0.04
C ASN A 143 -0.93 5.39 1.38
N PRO A 144 -1.25 4.21 1.96
CA PRO A 144 -1.93 4.10 3.25
C PRO A 144 -1.25 4.86 4.41
N GLN A 145 0.07 5.08 4.33
CA GLN A 145 0.79 5.91 5.31
C GLN A 145 0.24 7.34 5.42
N LEU A 146 -0.40 7.85 4.36
CA LEU A 146 -0.98 9.20 4.39
C LEU A 146 -2.24 9.32 5.25
N LEU A 147 -2.84 8.20 5.67
CA LEU A 147 -4.00 8.20 6.57
C LEU A 147 -3.64 8.80 7.94
N GLU A 148 -2.41 8.58 8.44
CA GLU A 148 -1.94 9.20 9.68
C GLU A 148 -1.96 10.74 9.62
N LYS A 149 -1.72 11.34 8.43
CA LYS A 149 -1.80 12.80 8.25
C LYS A 149 -3.22 13.33 8.36
N ALA A 150 -4.20 12.54 7.90
CA ALA A 150 -5.61 12.89 8.10
C ALA A 150 -5.97 12.83 9.59
N ILE A 151 -5.53 11.78 10.28
CA ILE A 151 -5.76 11.66 11.73
C ILE A 151 -5.10 12.84 12.47
N ALA A 152 -3.82 13.11 12.21
CA ALA A 152 -3.11 14.23 12.86
C ALA A 152 -3.73 15.60 12.57
N ARG A 153 -4.38 15.79 11.40
CA ARG A 153 -5.05 17.06 11.05
C ARG A 153 -6.41 17.23 11.71
N TYR A 154 -7.22 16.16 11.74
CA TYR A 154 -8.64 16.25 12.11
C TYR A 154 -8.96 15.71 13.49
N LEU A 155 -8.11 14.82 14.01
CA LEU A 155 -8.21 14.19 15.32
C LEU A 155 -6.81 14.11 15.95
N PRO A 156 -6.16 15.27 16.20
CA PRO A 156 -4.78 15.32 16.67
C PRO A 156 -4.55 14.55 17.98
N GLU A 157 -5.57 14.46 18.83
CA GLU A 157 -5.56 13.68 20.08
C GLU A 157 -5.52 12.17 19.86
N LEU A 158 -5.86 11.71 18.65
CA LEU A 158 -5.83 10.31 18.23
C LEU A 158 -4.66 10.01 17.27
N ALA A 159 -3.73 10.95 17.09
CA ALA A 159 -2.56 10.73 16.25
C ALA A 159 -1.73 9.58 16.84
N PRO A 160 -1.41 8.53 16.04
CA PRO A 160 -0.62 7.41 16.52
C PRO A 160 0.85 7.80 16.72
N ASP A 161 1.52 7.13 17.67
CA ASP A 161 2.96 7.25 17.86
C ASP A 161 3.72 6.51 16.77
N PHE A 162 3.15 5.40 16.28
CA PHE A 162 3.70 4.63 15.15
C PHE A 162 2.60 4.04 14.27
N THR A 163 2.88 3.96 12.96
CA THR A 163 1.98 3.36 11.98
C THR A 163 2.66 2.19 11.28
N ARG A 164 2.09 1.00 11.41
CA ARG A 164 2.53 -0.21 10.72
C ARG A 164 1.60 -0.53 9.57
N ILE A 165 2.17 -0.83 8.41
CA ILE A 165 1.40 -1.16 7.20
C ILE A 165 1.92 -2.47 6.62
N ARG A 166 0.97 -3.36 6.28
CA ARG A 166 1.23 -4.60 5.55
C ARG A 166 0.28 -4.72 4.38
N ARG A 167 0.81 -4.71 3.17
CA ARG A 167 0.02 -4.93 1.95
C ARG A 167 -0.45 -6.38 1.89
N ARG A 168 -1.73 -6.58 1.58
CA ARG A 168 -2.37 -7.91 1.59
C ARG A 168 -2.87 -8.34 0.22
N GLY A 169 -3.14 -7.43 -0.67
CA GLY A 169 -3.62 -7.76 -2.00
C GLY A 169 -3.66 -6.57 -2.93
N LEU A 170 -3.46 -6.87 -4.18
CA LEU A 170 -3.65 -5.98 -5.31
C LEU A 170 -4.91 -6.42 -6.04
N LEU A 171 -5.83 -5.50 -6.31
CA LEU A 171 -7.17 -5.79 -6.79
C LEU A 171 -7.45 -5.02 -8.08
N ASP A 172 -8.19 -5.65 -8.96
CA ASP A 172 -8.75 -5.03 -10.16
C ASP A 172 -10.00 -4.19 -9.83
N ALA A 173 -10.55 -3.51 -10.82
CA ALA A 173 -11.72 -2.65 -10.65
C ALA A 173 -13.05 -3.43 -10.48
N ASP A 174 -13.08 -4.72 -10.86
CA ASP A 174 -14.28 -5.58 -10.89
C ASP A 174 -14.37 -6.48 -9.65
#